data_67a62920637ceeb55cae171871cef8cd
#
_entry.id   67a62920637ceeb55cae171871cef8cd
#
_cell.length_a   1.000
_cell.length_b   1.000
_cell.length_c   1.000
_cell.angle_alpha   90.00
_cell.angle_beta   90.00
_cell.angle_gamma   90.00
#
_symmetry.space_group_name_H-M   'P 1'
#
loop_
_entity.id
_entity.type
_entity.pdbx_description
1 polymer ?
#
loop_
_entity_poly.entity_id
_entity_poly.type
_entity_poly.pdbx_seq_one_letter_code
_entity_poly.pdbx_strand_id
1 'polypeptide(L)'
;MSSFLRPLAYRHRWIYDMVTSVSSLSVGGVERLRGLGLEALSPHLGPDAAVLDLCCGSGEAAAPWLEAGYRVTGLDISPRALALAAQRHPAMTRVEGLAEDPPLADASFAAIQLSVALHEFPRSDREAVLRSCLRLLQPGGWLVVVDLHPAGPWLRLPQQLFCALFETDTATAMLEDDLPAQLNQLGFSAVNRELLAGQALQRITATRSADSTPS
;
A
#
# COMPACT_ATOMS: atom_id res chain seq x y z
N MET A 1 -20.13 12.73 1.61
CA MET A 1 -20.83 12.76 0.29
C MET A 1 -20.18 11.71 -0.58
N SER A 2 -20.89 10.68 -0.99
CA SER A 2 -20.31 9.67 -1.90
C SER A 2 -19.88 10.34 -3.19
N SER A 3 -18.65 10.12 -3.65
CA SER A 3 -18.16 10.72 -4.89
C SER A 3 -19.04 10.27 -6.05
N PHE A 4 -19.58 11.22 -6.78
CA PHE A 4 -20.61 10.97 -7.82
C PHE A 4 -20.07 10.12 -8.98
N LEU A 5 -18.78 10.16 -9.26
CA LEU A 5 -18.14 9.46 -10.39
C LEU A 5 -17.49 8.13 -10.02
N ARG A 6 -17.32 7.81 -8.72
CA ARG A 6 -16.72 6.56 -8.28
C ARG A 6 -17.42 5.31 -8.83
N PRO A 7 -18.77 5.17 -8.76
CA PRO A 7 -19.44 4.00 -9.36
C PRO A 7 -19.19 3.89 -10.86
N LEU A 8 -19.01 5.03 -11.54
CA LEU A 8 -18.72 5.08 -12.97
C LEU A 8 -17.27 4.66 -13.27
N ALA A 9 -16.30 5.09 -12.46
CA ALA A 9 -14.90 4.72 -12.59
C ALA A 9 -14.69 3.21 -12.34
N TYR A 10 -15.32 2.63 -11.32
CA TYR A 10 -15.29 1.19 -11.09
C TYR A 10 -16.03 0.37 -12.17
N ARG A 11 -17.07 0.94 -12.75
CA ARG A 11 -17.82 0.30 -13.85
C ARG A 11 -17.07 0.35 -15.17
N HIS A 12 -16.25 1.39 -15.37
CA HIS A 12 -15.44 1.62 -16.56
C HIS A 12 -13.96 1.63 -16.20
N ARG A 13 -13.37 0.45 -16.15
CA ARG A 13 -11.96 0.23 -15.80
C ARG A 13 -10.98 1.18 -16.52
N TRP A 14 -11.27 1.53 -17.78
CA TRP A 14 -10.44 2.46 -18.55
C TRP A 14 -10.37 3.87 -17.95
N ILE A 15 -11.43 4.34 -17.26
CA ILE A 15 -11.42 5.64 -16.55
C ILE A 15 -10.48 5.55 -15.34
N TYR A 16 -10.58 4.47 -14.57
CA TYR A 16 -9.67 4.23 -13.44
C TYR A 16 -8.21 4.15 -13.91
N ASP A 17 -7.94 3.35 -14.95
CA ASP A 17 -6.62 3.19 -15.54
C ASP A 17 -6.07 4.53 -16.08
N MET A 18 -6.91 5.35 -16.71
CA MET A 18 -6.55 6.68 -17.21
C MET A 18 -6.19 7.62 -16.04
N VAL A 19 -7.02 7.65 -15.01
CA VAL A 19 -6.82 8.49 -13.82
C VAL A 19 -5.54 8.10 -13.10
N THR A 20 -5.34 6.80 -12.87
CA THR A 20 -4.10 6.27 -12.27
C THR A 20 -2.88 6.59 -13.12
N SER A 21 -2.99 6.46 -14.45
CA SER A 21 -1.90 6.79 -15.38
C SER A 21 -1.56 8.28 -15.34
N VAL A 22 -2.55 9.17 -15.34
CA VAL A 22 -2.31 10.62 -15.26
C VAL A 22 -1.70 11.00 -13.90
N SER A 23 -2.22 10.43 -12.81
CA SER A 23 -1.69 10.68 -11.46
C SER A 23 -0.26 10.17 -11.31
N SER A 24 0.05 9.02 -11.92
CA SER A 24 1.39 8.42 -11.87
C SER A 24 2.44 9.19 -12.68
N LEU A 25 2.05 10.03 -13.66
CA LEU A 25 3.00 10.88 -14.38
C LEU A 25 3.80 11.78 -13.44
N SER A 26 3.20 12.19 -12.32
CA SER A 26 3.86 13.00 -11.31
C SER A 26 4.97 12.27 -10.54
N VAL A 27 4.98 10.94 -10.55
CA VAL A 27 6.05 10.10 -9.97
C VAL A 27 6.97 9.48 -11.03
N GLY A 28 6.75 9.76 -12.31
CA GLY A 28 7.56 9.21 -13.41
C GLY A 28 6.94 7.98 -14.07
N GLY A 29 5.63 7.79 -13.93
CA GLY A 29 4.83 6.75 -14.59
C GLY A 29 4.37 5.62 -13.66
N VAL A 30 3.43 4.83 -14.18
CA VAL A 30 2.79 3.72 -13.44
C VAL A 30 3.80 2.67 -12.99
N GLU A 31 4.77 2.33 -13.82
CA GLU A 31 5.80 1.33 -13.50
C GLU A 31 6.66 1.77 -12.31
N ARG A 32 7.04 3.05 -12.28
CA ARG A 32 7.80 3.58 -11.14
C ARG A 32 6.96 3.60 -9.87
N LEU A 33 5.67 3.98 -9.96
CA LEU A 33 4.76 3.92 -8.81
C LEU A 33 4.71 2.52 -8.21
N ARG A 34 4.58 1.49 -9.06
CA ARG A 34 4.57 0.08 -8.65
C ARG A 34 5.89 -0.37 -8.02
N GLY A 35 7.00 0.17 -8.47
CA GLY A 35 8.35 -0.16 -8.00
C GLY A 35 8.78 0.55 -6.71
N LEU A 36 8.03 1.57 -6.21
CA LEU A 36 8.45 2.38 -5.06
C LEU A 36 8.69 1.59 -3.78
N GLY A 37 7.92 0.52 -3.56
CA GLY A 37 8.11 -0.36 -2.41
C GLY A 37 9.41 -1.15 -2.51
N LEU A 38 9.64 -1.79 -3.65
CA LEU A 38 10.88 -2.53 -3.93
C LEU A 38 12.12 -1.62 -3.84
N GLU A 39 12.07 -0.44 -4.48
CA GLU A 39 13.15 0.55 -4.44
C GLU A 39 13.56 0.90 -2.99
N ALA A 40 12.55 1.07 -2.12
CA ALA A 40 12.80 1.42 -0.72
C ALA A 40 13.40 0.27 0.09
N LEU A 41 12.91 -0.96 -0.10
CA LEU A 41 13.21 -2.05 0.82
C LEU A 41 14.24 -3.06 0.30
N SER A 42 14.48 -3.16 -1.00
CA SER A 42 15.44 -4.13 -1.55
C SER A 42 16.86 -4.01 -0.95
N PRO A 43 17.38 -2.82 -0.56
CA PRO A 43 18.69 -2.73 0.08
C PRO A 43 18.76 -3.37 1.49
N HIS A 44 17.61 -3.63 2.10
CA HIS A 44 17.49 -4.15 3.46
C HIS A 44 17.12 -5.64 3.52
N LEU A 45 16.84 -6.25 2.37
CA LEU A 45 16.34 -7.62 2.29
C LEU A 45 17.37 -8.57 1.71
N GLY A 46 17.45 -9.75 2.28
CA GLY A 46 18.24 -10.84 1.69
C GLY A 46 17.56 -11.40 0.44
N PRO A 47 18.31 -12.19 -0.36
CA PRO A 47 17.73 -12.89 -1.51
C PRO A 47 16.60 -13.83 -1.04
N ASP A 48 15.62 -14.06 -1.91
CA ASP A 48 14.47 -14.93 -1.62
C ASP A 48 13.64 -14.54 -0.38
N ALA A 49 13.74 -13.31 0.11
CA ALA A 49 12.97 -12.87 1.26
C ALA A 49 11.46 -13.02 1.00
N ALA A 50 10.72 -13.36 2.05
CA ALA A 50 9.26 -13.43 2.00
C ALA A 50 8.66 -12.01 2.09
N VAL A 51 7.90 -11.62 1.07
CA VAL A 51 7.24 -10.31 0.96
C VAL A 51 5.74 -10.50 0.89
N LEU A 52 5.00 -9.72 1.68
CA LEU A 52 3.55 -9.63 1.61
C LEU A 52 3.15 -8.34 0.86
N ASP A 53 2.40 -8.48 -0.22
CA ASP A 53 1.67 -7.39 -0.86
C ASP A 53 0.25 -7.39 -0.29
N LEU A 54 -0.01 -6.52 0.69
CA LEU A 54 -1.28 -6.45 1.40
C LEU A 54 -2.23 -5.51 0.67
N CYS A 55 -3.45 -5.97 0.38
CA CYS A 55 -4.40 -5.35 -0.55
C CYS A 55 -3.86 -5.35 -1.99
N CYS A 56 -3.35 -6.50 -2.43
CA CYS A 56 -2.59 -6.62 -3.68
C CYS A 56 -3.42 -6.40 -4.96
N GLY A 57 -4.73 -6.40 -4.87
CA GLY A 57 -5.60 -6.31 -6.04
C GLY A 57 -5.27 -7.37 -7.09
N SER A 58 -5.00 -6.94 -8.31
CA SER A 58 -4.57 -7.80 -9.42
C SER A 58 -3.05 -8.03 -9.50
N GLY A 59 -2.28 -7.71 -8.45
CA GLY A 59 -0.85 -8.00 -8.32
C GLY A 59 0.07 -7.01 -9.03
N GLU A 60 -0.43 -5.83 -9.35
CA GLU A 60 0.36 -4.85 -10.12
C GLU A 60 1.60 -4.36 -9.35
N ALA A 61 1.47 -4.13 -8.04
CA ALA A 61 2.58 -3.72 -7.19
C ALA A 61 3.46 -4.90 -6.74
N ALA A 62 2.96 -6.13 -6.86
CA ALA A 62 3.73 -7.36 -6.62
C ALA A 62 4.72 -7.68 -7.76
N ALA A 63 4.44 -7.24 -9.00
CA ALA A 63 5.23 -7.58 -10.17
C ALA A 63 6.72 -7.25 -10.04
N PRO A 64 7.15 -6.04 -9.63
CA PRO A 64 8.56 -5.71 -9.46
C PRO A 64 9.29 -6.61 -8.46
N TRP A 65 8.60 -7.03 -7.39
CA TRP A 65 9.16 -7.93 -6.39
C TRP A 65 9.39 -9.34 -6.93
N LEU A 66 8.43 -9.86 -7.71
CA LEU A 66 8.54 -11.16 -8.37
C LEU A 66 9.68 -11.16 -9.39
N GLU A 67 9.79 -10.11 -10.19
CA GLU A 67 10.86 -9.93 -11.18
C GLU A 67 12.25 -9.84 -10.53
N ALA A 68 12.31 -9.25 -9.32
CA ALA A 68 13.54 -9.19 -8.53
C ALA A 68 13.87 -10.51 -7.78
N GLY A 69 13.02 -11.55 -7.92
CA GLY A 69 13.27 -12.88 -7.35
C GLY A 69 12.80 -13.08 -5.91
N TYR A 70 11.96 -12.18 -5.36
CA TYR A 70 11.39 -12.36 -4.03
C TYR A 70 10.22 -13.35 -4.01
N ARG A 71 10.00 -14.00 -2.87
CA ARG A 71 8.82 -14.85 -2.65
C ARG A 71 7.64 -13.99 -2.22
N VAL A 72 6.73 -13.72 -3.15
CA VAL A 72 5.60 -12.81 -2.92
C VAL A 72 4.34 -13.57 -2.58
N THR A 73 3.70 -13.16 -1.47
CA THR A 73 2.32 -13.49 -1.13
C THR A 73 1.47 -12.24 -1.33
N GLY A 74 0.40 -12.32 -2.10
CA GLY A 74 -0.59 -11.25 -2.23
C GLY A 74 -1.85 -11.61 -1.44
N LEU A 75 -2.34 -10.68 -0.63
CA LEU A 75 -3.62 -10.80 0.07
C LEU A 75 -4.58 -9.74 -0.42
N ASP A 76 -5.81 -10.14 -0.72
CA ASP A 76 -6.89 -9.24 -1.07
C ASP A 76 -8.26 -9.86 -0.69
N ILE A 77 -9.25 -9.01 -0.42
CA ILE A 77 -10.61 -9.45 -0.12
C ILE A 77 -11.37 -9.86 -1.39
N SER A 78 -10.94 -9.44 -2.57
CA SER A 78 -11.64 -9.62 -3.84
C SER A 78 -11.21 -10.90 -4.56
N PRO A 79 -12.05 -11.96 -4.59
CA PRO A 79 -11.74 -13.18 -5.37
C PRO A 79 -11.50 -12.89 -6.85
N ARG A 80 -12.21 -11.88 -7.40
CA ARG A 80 -12.03 -11.46 -8.78
C ARG A 80 -10.66 -10.84 -9.03
N ALA A 81 -10.18 -10.00 -8.13
CA ALA A 81 -8.86 -9.40 -8.22
C ALA A 81 -7.77 -10.48 -8.13
N LEU A 82 -7.91 -11.41 -7.16
CA LEU A 82 -7.00 -12.55 -7.01
C LEU A 82 -6.99 -13.49 -8.22
N ALA A 83 -8.13 -13.70 -8.88
CA ALA A 83 -8.19 -14.47 -10.11
C ALA A 83 -7.41 -13.79 -11.26
N LEU A 84 -7.47 -12.47 -11.36
CA LEU A 84 -6.65 -11.71 -12.32
C LEU A 84 -5.15 -11.78 -11.96
N ALA A 85 -4.83 -11.65 -10.67
CA ALA A 85 -3.46 -11.81 -10.18
C ALA A 85 -2.90 -13.20 -10.50
N ALA A 86 -3.72 -14.25 -10.39
CA ALA A 86 -3.33 -15.62 -10.76
C ALA A 86 -2.94 -15.76 -12.24
N GLN A 87 -3.66 -15.06 -13.10
CA GLN A 87 -3.39 -15.09 -14.55
C GLN A 87 -2.12 -14.31 -14.92
N ARG A 88 -1.90 -13.18 -14.26
CA ARG A 88 -0.78 -12.28 -14.57
C ARG A 88 0.53 -12.72 -13.91
N HIS A 89 0.43 -13.19 -12.69
CA HIS A 89 1.55 -13.50 -11.81
C HIS A 89 1.40 -14.92 -11.22
N PRO A 90 1.53 -15.99 -12.03
CA PRO A 90 1.32 -17.36 -11.55
C PRO A 90 2.27 -17.78 -10.43
N ALA A 91 3.45 -17.15 -10.33
CA ALA A 91 4.42 -17.40 -9.26
C ALA A 91 4.03 -16.78 -7.90
N MET A 92 3.08 -15.84 -7.87
CA MET A 92 2.61 -15.20 -6.64
C MET A 92 1.70 -16.15 -5.86
N THR A 93 1.96 -16.36 -4.57
CA THR A 93 1.00 -16.99 -3.65
C THR A 93 -0.15 -16.02 -3.40
N ARG A 94 -1.39 -16.48 -3.41
CA ARG A 94 -2.58 -15.66 -3.22
C ARG A 94 -3.39 -16.14 -2.03
N VAL A 95 -3.82 -15.20 -1.22
CA VAL A 95 -4.64 -15.44 -0.02
C VAL A 95 -5.85 -14.52 -0.08
N GLU A 96 -7.04 -15.08 0.02
CA GLU A 96 -8.26 -14.31 0.21
C GLU A 96 -8.44 -14.02 1.69
N GLY A 97 -8.65 -12.76 2.05
CA GLY A 97 -8.82 -12.36 3.45
C GLY A 97 -8.95 -10.87 3.64
N LEU A 98 -9.31 -10.50 4.86
CA LEU A 98 -9.35 -9.11 5.31
C LEU A 98 -7.94 -8.63 5.68
N ALA A 99 -7.61 -7.40 5.33
CA ALA A 99 -6.32 -6.79 5.68
C ALA A 99 -6.23 -6.47 7.19
N GLU A 100 -7.36 -6.26 7.83
CA GLU A 100 -7.49 -6.01 9.27
C GLU A 100 -7.25 -7.27 10.11
N ASP A 101 -7.56 -8.45 9.56
CA ASP A 101 -7.37 -9.76 10.21
C ASP A 101 -6.93 -10.81 9.18
N PRO A 102 -5.70 -10.72 8.66
CA PRO A 102 -5.20 -11.64 7.65
C PRO A 102 -5.06 -13.08 8.21
N PRO A 103 -5.55 -14.10 7.47
CA PRO A 103 -5.40 -15.51 7.85
C PRO A 103 -3.98 -16.02 7.54
N LEU A 104 -2.98 -15.35 8.10
CA LEU A 104 -1.56 -15.59 7.90
C LEU A 104 -0.87 -15.71 9.24
N ALA A 105 0.17 -16.56 9.29
CA ALA A 105 0.92 -16.80 10.51
C ALA A 105 1.75 -15.58 10.93
N ASP A 106 1.89 -15.37 12.23
CA ASP A 106 2.72 -14.31 12.81
C ASP A 106 4.18 -14.43 12.37
N ALA A 107 4.86 -13.31 12.32
CA ALA A 107 6.30 -13.23 12.02
C ALA A 107 6.72 -14.01 10.76
N SER A 108 5.88 -14.00 9.72
CA SER A 108 6.10 -14.78 8.50
C SER A 108 6.82 -14.03 7.39
N PHE A 109 6.82 -12.69 7.43
CA PHE A 109 7.32 -11.87 6.33
C PHE A 109 8.51 -11.00 6.74
N ALA A 110 9.53 -10.97 5.89
CA ALA A 110 10.66 -10.06 6.02
C ALA A 110 10.28 -8.62 5.62
N ALA A 111 9.31 -8.49 4.71
CA ALA A 111 8.78 -7.20 4.31
C ALA A 111 7.27 -7.27 4.03
N ILE A 112 6.57 -6.17 4.30
CA ILE A 112 5.17 -5.95 3.93
C ILE A 112 5.08 -4.65 3.15
N GLN A 113 4.34 -4.67 2.06
CA GLN A 113 4.01 -3.50 1.26
C GLN A 113 2.50 -3.26 1.29
N LEU A 114 2.12 -1.97 1.42
CA LEU A 114 0.80 -1.42 1.15
C LEU A 114 0.97 -0.36 0.07
N SER A 115 0.39 -0.58 -1.10
CA SER A 115 0.55 0.32 -2.25
C SER A 115 -0.80 0.87 -2.69
N VAL A 116 -1.04 2.16 -2.42
CA VAL A 116 -2.24 2.92 -2.83
C VAL A 116 -3.52 2.20 -2.38
N ALA A 117 -3.57 1.78 -1.12
CA ALA A 117 -4.68 1.01 -0.57
C ALA A 117 -5.16 1.53 0.79
N LEU A 118 -4.27 2.05 1.64
CA LEU A 118 -4.60 2.39 3.03
C LEU A 118 -5.62 3.54 3.13
N HIS A 119 -5.66 4.45 2.16
CA HIS A 119 -6.63 5.54 2.08
C HIS A 119 -8.08 5.08 1.89
N GLU A 120 -8.29 3.86 1.43
CA GLU A 120 -9.63 3.28 1.28
C GLU A 120 -10.30 2.91 2.62
N PHE A 121 -9.48 2.73 3.68
CA PHE A 121 -9.96 2.29 4.97
C PHE A 121 -10.41 3.45 5.87
N PRO A 122 -11.50 3.30 6.64
CA PRO A 122 -11.79 4.17 7.77
C PRO A 122 -10.63 4.18 8.77
N ARG A 123 -10.52 5.22 9.58
CA ARG A 123 -9.40 5.38 10.52
C ARG A 123 -9.25 4.21 11.49
N SER A 124 -10.36 3.67 12.02
CA SER A 124 -10.37 2.50 12.90
C SER A 124 -9.77 1.26 12.23
N ASP A 125 -10.13 1.05 10.98
CA ASP A 125 -9.73 -0.14 10.23
C ASP A 125 -8.28 -0.01 9.77
N ARG A 126 -7.81 1.22 9.44
CA ARG A 126 -6.39 1.50 9.16
C ARG A 126 -5.49 1.11 10.33
N GLU A 127 -5.90 1.42 11.56
CA GLU A 127 -5.16 1.01 12.75
C GLU A 127 -5.10 -0.51 12.88
N ALA A 128 -6.20 -1.22 12.63
CA ALA A 128 -6.23 -2.69 12.64
C ALA A 128 -5.33 -3.29 11.54
N VAL A 129 -5.35 -2.73 10.32
CA VAL A 129 -4.43 -3.12 9.23
C VAL A 129 -2.97 -2.95 9.63
N LEU A 130 -2.60 -1.80 10.22
CA LEU A 130 -1.21 -1.55 10.65
C LEU A 130 -0.78 -2.46 11.81
N ARG A 131 -1.68 -2.78 12.75
CA ARG A 131 -1.41 -3.79 13.80
C ARG A 131 -1.19 -5.17 13.19
N SER A 132 -1.97 -5.54 12.19
CA SER A 132 -1.78 -6.79 11.45
C SER A 132 -0.45 -6.82 10.72
N CYS A 133 -0.01 -5.71 10.12
CA CYS A 133 1.34 -5.61 9.56
C CYS A 133 2.41 -5.85 10.63
N LEU A 134 2.28 -5.24 11.81
CA LEU A 134 3.24 -5.43 12.89
C LEU A 134 3.29 -6.89 13.36
N ARG A 135 2.14 -7.56 13.47
CA ARG A 135 2.03 -8.97 13.83
C ARG A 135 2.73 -9.90 12.81
N LEU A 136 2.47 -9.64 11.53
CA LEU A 136 2.93 -10.49 10.43
C LEU A 136 4.41 -10.32 10.07
N LEU A 137 5.00 -9.16 10.35
CA LEU A 137 6.43 -8.93 10.14
C LEU A 137 7.28 -9.79 11.07
N GLN A 138 8.38 -10.29 10.56
CA GLN A 138 9.44 -10.86 11.38
C GLN A 138 10.05 -9.80 12.30
N PRO A 139 10.65 -10.16 13.46
CA PRO A 139 11.49 -9.23 14.20
C PRO A 139 12.58 -8.63 13.28
N GLY A 140 12.69 -7.29 13.25
CA GLY A 140 13.55 -6.56 12.31
C GLY A 140 13.01 -6.46 10.88
N GLY A 141 11.82 -6.99 10.61
CA GLY A 141 11.17 -6.88 9.30
C GLY A 141 10.69 -5.46 8.96
N TRP A 142 10.49 -5.20 7.69
CA TRP A 142 10.23 -3.88 7.13
C TRP A 142 8.80 -3.72 6.63
N LEU A 143 8.20 -2.58 6.93
CA LEU A 143 6.96 -2.10 6.32
C LEU A 143 7.28 -0.99 5.33
N VAL A 144 6.65 -1.00 4.16
CA VAL A 144 6.55 0.15 3.27
C VAL A 144 5.09 0.47 2.96
N VAL A 145 4.73 1.73 3.11
CA VAL A 145 3.42 2.27 2.72
C VAL A 145 3.66 3.34 1.66
N VAL A 146 3.03 3.17 0.49
CA VAL A 146 2.98 4.17 -0.57
C VAL A 146 1.54 4.61 -0.69
N ASP A 147 1.23 5.85 -0.33
CA ASP A 147 -0.16 6.31 -0.34
C ASP A 147 -0.28 7.85 -0.44
N LEU A 148 -1.51 8.34 -0.46
CA LEU A 148 -1.84 9.74 -0.61
C LEU A 148 -1.24 10.60 0.52
N HIS A 149 -0.86 11.82 0.16
CA HIS A 149 -0.40 12.86 1.10
C HIS A 149 -0.94 14.22 0.63
N PRO A 150 -1.17 15.19 1.52
CA PRO A 150 -1.55 16.53 1.12
C PRO A 150 -0.55 17.14 0.13
N ALA A 151 -1.03 17.47 -1.06
CA ALA A 151 -0.20 18.04 -2.10
C ALA A 151 0.37 19.41 -1.72
N GLY A 152 1.53 19.72 -2.26
CA GLY A 152 2.11 21.05 -2.17
C GLY A 152 1.20 22.13 -2.81
N PRO A 153 1.50 23.40 -2.57
CA PRO A 153 0.59 24.52 -2.90
C PRO A 153 0.07 24.50 -4.35
N TRP A 154 0.92 24.14 -5.31
CA TRP A 154 0.60 24.15 -6.75
C TRP A 154 -0.31 23.00 -7.19
N LEU A 155 -0.28 21.87 -6.48
CA LEU A 155 -1.08 20.67 -6.79
C LEU A 155 -2.27 20.49 -5.84
N ARG A 156 -2.41 21.35 -4.83
CA ARG A 156 -3.45 21.23 -3.81
C ARG A 156 -4.87 21.30 -4.39
N LEU A 157 -5.14 22.28 -5.24
CA LEU A 157 -6.45 22.44 -5.86
C LEU A 157 -6.78 21.27 -6.83
N PRO A 158 -5.89 20.88 -7.75
CA PRO A 158 -6.08 19.66 -8.54
C PRO A 158 -6.33 18.41 -7.70
N GLN A 159 -5.56 18.18 -6.62
CA GLN A 159 -5.75 17.05 -5.73
C GLN A 159 -7.11 17.09 -5.02
N GLN A 160 -7.53 18.25 -4.49
CA GLN A 160 -8.83 18.40 -3.86
C GLN A 160 -9.97 18.08 -4.82
N LEU A 161 -9.89 18.58 -6.07
CA LEU A 161 -10.87 18.28 -7.11
C LEU A 161 -10.88 16.79 -7.45
N PHE A 162 -9.71 16.17 -7.57
CA PHE A 162 -9.58 14.74 -7.80
C PHE A 162 -10.21 13.93 -6.66
N CYS A 163 -9.85 14.21 -5.41
CA CYS A 163 -10.44 13.52 -4.24
C CYS A 163 -11.95 13.72 -4.18
N ALA A 164 -12.45 14.91 -4.43
CA ALA A 164 -13.90 15.18 -4.40
C ALA A 164 -14.69 14.43 -5.49
N LEU A 165 -14.07 14.14 -6.64
CA LEU A 165 -14.73 13.49 -7.78
C LEU A 165 -14.57 11.97 -7.79
N PHE A 166 -13.41 11.46 -7.38
CA PHE A 166 -13.00 10.07 -7.61
C PHE A 166 -12.72 9.29 -6.32
N GLU A 167 -12.37 9.97 -5.23
CA GLU A 167 -11.96 9.34 -3.98
C GLU A 167 -13.09 9.29 -2.94
N THR A 168 -12.83 8.55 -1.86
CA THR A 168 -13.74 8.40 -0.72
C THR A 168 -13.55 9.51 0.31
N ASP A 169 -14.53 9.63 1.22
CA ASP A 169 -14.39 10.45 2.43
C ASP A 169 -13.22 9.94 3.31
N THR A 170 -12.91 8.63 3.25
CA THR A 170 -11.76 8.00 3.93
C THR A 170 -10.42 8.49 3.37
N ALA A 171 -10.30 8.66 2.05
CA ALA A 171 -9.11 9.22 1.43
C ALA A 171 -8.88 10.67 1.87
N THR A 172 -9.94 11.48 1.92
CA THR A 172 -9.85 12.86 2.42
C THR A 172 -9.44 12.88 3.90
N ALA A 173 -10.02 12.02 4.74
CA ALA A 173 -9.66 11.89 6.15
C ALA A 173 -8.19 11.46 6.34
N MET A 174 -7.65 10.61 5.45
CA MET A 174 -6.24 10.21 5.51
C MET A 174 -5.29 11.37 5.24
N LEU A 175 -5.67 12.35 4.41
CA LEU A 175 -4.85 13.55 4.17
C LEU A 175 -4.66 14.42 5.42
N GLU A 176 -5.52 14.26 6.43
CA GLU A 176 -5.44 14.98 7.71
C GLU A 176 -4.65 14.21 8.77
N ASP A 177 -4.35 12.92 8.54
CA ASP A 177 -3.69 12.06 9.51
C ASP A 177 -2.15 12.15 9.42
N ASP A 178 -1.50 12.05 10.59
CA ASP A 178 -0.05 11.87 10.67
C ASP A 178 0.28 10.38 10.76
N LEU A 179 0.40 9.72 9.61
CA LEU A 179 0.69 8.29 9.52
C LEU A 179 2.01 7.88 10.19
N PRO A 180 3.14 8.63 10.08
CA PRO A 180 4.33 8.36 10.88
C PRO A 180 4.10 8.36 12.39
N ALA A 181 3.32 9.32 12.92
CA ALA A 181 2.99 9.34 14.34
C ALA A 181 2.16 8.12 14.75
N GLN A 182 1.20 7.69 13.92
CA GLN A 182 0.42 6.48 14.15
C GLN A 182 1.30 5.22 14.16
N LEU A 183 2.23 5.09 13.23
CA LEU A 183 3.16 3.96 13.19
C LEU A 183 4.04 3.90 14.45
N ASN A 184 4.58 5.04 14.90
CA ASN A 184 5.34 5.09 16.13
C ASN A 184 4.50 4.70 17.37
N GLN A 185 3.24 5.16 17.44
CA GLN A 185 2.32 4.81 18.53
C GLN A 185 1.98 3.31 18.55
N LEU A 186 1.94 2.67 17.39
CA LEU A 186 1.70 1.24 17.24
C LEU A 186 2.93 0.37 17.58
N GLY A 187 4.10 0.97 17.77
CA GLY A 187 5.33 0.26 18.12
C GLY A 187 6.27 -0.03 16.95
N PHE A 188 6.04 0.56 15.80
CA PHE A 188 7.04 0.56 14.74
C PHE A 188 8.21 1.46 15.10
N SER A 189 9.39 1.12 14.61
CA SER A 189 10.64 1.84 14.78
C SER A 189 11.19 2.31 13.43
N ALA A 190 12.22 3.18 13.45
CA ALA A 190 12.89 3.69 12.25
C ALA A 190 11.91 4.24 11.19
N VAL A 191 10.84 4.88 11.65
CA VAL A 191 9.81 5.44 10.76
C VAL A 191 10.40 6.63 10.00
N ASN A 192 10.41 6.50 8.67
CA ASN A 192 10.90 7.55 7.77
C ASN A 192 9.84 7.85 6.71
N ARG A 193 9.62 9.13 6.41
CA ARG A 193 8.69 9.61 5.38
C ARG A 193 9.46 10.32 4.27
N GLU A 194 9.20 9.92 3.04
CA GLU A 194 9.60 10.63 1.83
C GLU A 194 8.38 11.14 1.08
N LEU A 195 8.42 12.39 0.64
CA LEU A 195 7.33 13.01 -0.12
C LEU A 195 7.68 12.99 -1.61
N LEU A 196 6.74 12.53 -2.41
CA LEU A 196 6.86 12.33 -3.85
C LEU A 196 5.74 13.11 -4.57
N ALA A 197 5.84 13.20 -5.90
CA ALA A 197 4.78 13.78 -6.72
C ALA A 197 4.35 15.20 -6.29
N GLY A 198 5.29 16.09 -6.02
CA GLY A 198 4.96 17.43 -5.52
C GLY A 198 4.22 17.39 -4.17
N GLN A 199 4.57 16.43 -3.33
CA GLN A 199 4.00 16.08 -2.03
C GLN A 199 2.65 15.35 -2.07
N ALA A 200 2.03 15.14 -3.23
CA ALA A 200 0.72 14.49 -3.32
C ALA A 200 0.75 12.99 -2.97
N LEU A 201 1.93 12.40 -2.89
CA LEU A 201 2.18 11.02 -2.52
C LEU A 201 3.25 10.95 -1.44
N GLN A 202 3.11 10.01 -0.51
CA GLN A 202 4.14 9.69 0.48
C GLN A 202 4.59 8.24 0.32
N ARG A 203 5.88 8.01 0.59
CA ARG A 203 6.45 6.69 0.84
C ARG A 203 6.95 6.67 2.27
N ILE A 204 6.40 5.78 3.07
CA ILE A 204 6.81 5.63 4.47
C ILE A 204 7.44 4.26 4.62
N THR A 205 8.62 4.20 5.21
CA THR A 205 9.26 2.96 5.65
C THR A 205 9.29 2.91 7.17
N ALA A 206 9.15 1.73 7.73
CA ALA A 206 9.22 1.49 9.16
C ALA A 206 9.70 0.06 9.43
N THR A 207 10.18 -0.22 10.64
CA THR A 207 10.61 -1.55 11.05
C THR A 207 9.81 -2.06 12.24
N ARG A 208 9.60 -3.38 12.30
CA ARG A 208 9.25 -4.04 13.55
C ARG A 208 10.52 -4.17 14.39
N SER A 209 10.49 -3.70 15.65
CA SER A 209 11.63 -3.83 16.56
C SER A 209 12.06 -5.29 16.71
N ALA A 210 13.38 -5.54 16.73
CA ALA A 210 13.92 -6.89 16.88
C ALA A 210 13.59 -7.50 18.27
N ASP A 211 13.42 -6.65 19.28
CA ASP A 211 13.17 -7.05 20.68
C ASP A 211 11.67 -7.19 21.05
N SER A 212 10.76 -6.97 20.10
CA SER A 212 9.32 -7.11 20.36
C SER A 212 8.90 -8.57 20.37
N THR A 213 8.97 -9.21 21.54
CA THR A 213 8.28 -10.48 21.79
C THR A 213 6.76 -10.21 21.74
N PRO A 214 5.95 -10.99 21.01
CA PRO A 214 4.52 -10.85 21.07
C PRO A 214 4.05 -11.11 22.49
N SER A 215 3.37 -10.13 23.10
CA SER A 215 2.70 -10.24 24.40
C SER A 215 1.38 -10.98 24.25
#